data_93bee81a7ebc6b674e19f1bf8be008f2
#
_entry.id   93bee81a7ebc6b674e19f1bf8be008f2
#
_cell.length_a   1.000
_cell.length_b   1.000
_cell.length_c   1.000
_cell.angle_alpha   90.00
_cell.angle_beta   90.00
_cell.angle_gamma   90.00
#
_symmetry.space_group_name_H-M   'P 1'
#
loop_
_entity.id
_entity.type
_entity.pdbx_description
1 polymer ?
#
loop_
_entity_poly.entity_id
_entity_poly.type
_entity_poly.pdbx_seq_one_letter_code
_entity_poly.pdbx_strand_id
1 'polypeptide(L)'
;MGSDIQRALLWILFGLSAFMLYDRWEVYNGRPSFFGAETQQVATTEAPKNEAALPSQSQTVSLPAEAKTAVKAEPIQVETDLLKLSFDPEGAVIIGSELRKEKQTIPWTDTGLVGMILGNKAETPADVVLFTEQKGRTYLAQTGLIGGPYPTHKTQFKLVPGPLKMADGQDNLTVKFEGESGGVKVIKSFTFERGHYGIKVSHEVVNNTASEIKPSVYYQLTRDGEKPEGESTMVNAYTGAAVYTDKDKFQKVSFSDIADGDKDFQAKADNGWIAMIQHYFVSAWVPTQGVEPVSYTHLRAHETCAD
;
A
#
# COMPACT_ATOMS: atom_id res chain seq x y z
N MET A 1 12.67 -31.31 -44.58
CA MET A 1 11.87 -30.10 -44.23
C MET A 1 12.07 -29.62 -42.76
N GLY A 2 12.38 -30.47 -41.80
CA GLY A 2 12.56 -30.02 -40.40
C GLY A 2 13.81 -29.20 -40.11
N SER A 3 14.93 -29.48 -40.76
CA SER A 3 16.22 -28.81 -40.50
C SER A 3 16.30 -27.35 -40.97
N ASP A 4 15.60 -27.02 -42.01
CA ASP A 4 15.63 -25.67 -42.61
C ASP A 4 14.76 -24.69 -41.81
N ILE A 5 13.64 -25.18 -41.25
CA ILE A 5 12.79 -24.41 -40.33
C ILE A 5 13.53 -24.17 -39.02
N GLN A 6 14.23 -25.17 -38.49
CA GLN A 6 15.04 -25.00 -37.28
C GLN A 6 16.19 -24.00 -37.46
N ARG A 7 16.88 -24.05 -38.62
CA ARG A 7 17.92 -23.08 -38.97
C ARG A 7 17.33 -21.66 -39.11
N ALA A 8 16.19 -21.53 -39.78
CA ALA A 8 15.50 -20.24 -39.91
C ALA A 8 15.12 -19.65 -38.54
N LEU A 9 14.56 -20.48 -37.65
CA LEU A 9 14.23 -20.07 -36.27
C LEU A 9 15.48 -19.63 -35.49
N LEU A 10 16.58 -20.35 -35.58
CA LEU A 10 17.85 -19.99 -34.91
C LEU A 10 18.38 -18.66 -35.46
N TRP A 11 18.32 -18.40 -36.75
CA TRP A 11 18.72 -17.12 -37.35
C TRP A 11 17.84 -15.97 -36.92
N ILE A 12 16.51 -16.17 -36.77
CA ILE A 12 15.57 -15.16 -36.24
C ILE A 12 15.89 -14.85 -34.78
N LEU A 13 16.13 -15.89 -33.96
CA LEU A 13 16.46 -15.72 -32.54
C LEU A 13 17.80 -15.00 -32.37
N PHE A 14 18.80 -15.36 -33.18
CA PHE A 14 20.10 -14.70 -33.20
C PHE A 14 19.98 -13.23 -33.62
N GLY A 15 19.23 -12.93 -34.67
CA GLY A 15 18.98 -11.57 -35.14
C GLY A 15 18.29 -10.71 -34.09
N LEU A 16 17.28 -11.26 -33.40
CA LEU A 16 16.58 -10.58 -32.30
C LEU A 16 17.52 -10.31 -31.10
N SER A 17 18.34 -11.30 -30.75
CA SER A 17 19.31 -11.13 -29.67
C SER A 17 20.39 -10.10 -30.00
N ALA A 18 20.90 -10.12 -31.21
CA ALA A 18 21.88 -9.13 -31.68
C ALA A 18 21.29 -7.72 -31.72
N PHE A 19 20.01 -7.60 -32.14
CA PHE A 19 19.31 -6.31 -32.16
C PHE A 19 19.08 -5.78 -30.75
N MET A 20 18.66 -6.61 -29.79
CA MET A 20 18.52 -6.18 -28.38
C MET A 20 19.84 -5.77 -27.75
N LEU A 21 20.93 -6.47 -28.07
CA LEU A 21 22.28 -6.07 -27.60
C LEU A 21 22.70 -4.74 -28.21
N TYR A 22 22.39 -4.51 -29.49
CA TYR A 22 22.67 -3.24 -30.17
C TYR A 22 21.88 -2.09 -29.53
N ASP A 23 20.59 -2.27 -29.29
CA ASP A 23 19.73 -1.27 -28.65
C ASP A 23 20.26 -0.92 -27.23
N ARG A 24 20.66 -1.92 -26.43
CA ARG A 24 21.28 -1.69 -25.12
C ARG A 24 22.61 -0.95 -25.22
N TRP A 25 23.41 -1.24 -26.24
CA TRP A 25 24.66 -0.54 -26.47
C TRP A 25 24.43 0.93 -26.89
N GLU A 26 23.43 1.21 -27.73
CA GLU A 26 23.01 2.57 -28.10
C GLU A 26 22.55 3.37 -26.85
N VAL A 27 21.73 2.78 -25.99
CA VAL A 27 21.30 3.39 -24.71
C VAL A 27 22.49 3.68 -23.80
N TYR A 28 23.44 2.76 -23.70
CA TYR A 28 24.68 2.95 -22.93
C TYR A 28 25.52 4.12 -23.46
N ASN A 29 25.47 4.38 -24.75
CA ASN A 29 26.14 5.51 -25.40
C ASN A 29 25.28 6.81 -25.41
N GLY A 30 24.18 6.85 -24.65
CA GLY A 30 23.35 8.04 -24.48
C GLY A 30 22.39 8.31 -25.64
N ARG A 31 22.12 7.33 -26.53
CA ARG A 31 21.14 7.45 -27.61
C ARG A 31 19.79 6.86 -27.18
N PRO A 32 18.66 7.39 -27.68
CA PRO A 32 17.36 6.89 -27.33
C PRO A 32 17.18 5.43 -27.78
N SER A 33 16.58 4.59 -26.91
CA SER A 33 16.23 3.21 -27.24
C SER A 33 15.19 3.18 -28.37
N PHE A 34 15.32 2.22 -29.27
CA PHE A 34 14.34 1.98 -30.34
C PHE A 34 12.99 1.48 -29.80
N PHE A 35 12.99 0.87 -28.60
CA PHE A 35 11.80 0.37 -27.90
C PHE A 35 11.39 1.22 -26.69
N GLY A 36 12.11 2.27 -26.36
CA GLY A 36 11.85 3.11 -25.20
C GLY A 36 10.89 4.24 -25.53
N ALA A 37 9.83 4.37 -24.78
CA ALA A 37 9.08 5.60 -24.66
C ALA A 37 10.01 6.72 -24.16
N GLU A 38 9.89 7.90 -24.76
CA GLU A 38 10.68 9.09 -24.50
C GLU A 38 10.73 9.41 -22.99
N THR A 39 11.90 9.25 -22.39
CA THR A 39 12.23 10.00 -21.19
C THR A 39 12.59 11.40 -21.62
N GLN A 40 11.66 12.31 -21.51
CA GLN A 40 11.91 13.75 -21.67
C GLN A 40 12.92 14.19 -20.61
N GLN A 41 14.14 14.46 -21.05
CA GLN A 41 15.08 15.28 -20.29
C GLN A 41 14.50 16.67 -20.14
N VAL A 42 14.10 17.03 -18.93
CA VAL A 42 13.73 18.39 -18.58
C VAL A 42 14.99 19.25 -18.55
N ALA A 43 15.09 20.14 -19.52
CA ALA A 43 16.08 21.20 -19.54
C ALA A 43 15.72 22.23 -18.46
N THR A 44 16.65 22.44 -17.56
CA THR A 44 16.65 23.51 -16.55
C THR A 44 16.56 24.88 -17.22
N THR A 45 15.51 25.65 -16.94
CA THR A 45 15.49 27.09 -17.18
C THR A 45 15.00 27.80 -15.93
N GLU A 46 15.85 28.68 -15.43
CA GLU A 46 15.67 29.52 -14.25
C GLU A 46 14.46 30.49 -14.35
N ALA A 47 14.01 30.86 -13.16
CA ALA A 47 12.88 31.67 -12.75
C ALA A 47 12.76 33.06 -13.41
N PRO A 48 11.62 33.78 -13.21
CA PRO A 48 11.66 34.80 -12.18
C PRO A 48 10.41 34.86 -11.25
N LYS A 49 10.70 35.29 -10.03
CA LYS A 49 9.78 35.76 -8.99
C LYS A 49 8.77 36.78 -9.47
N ASN A 50 7.54 36.63 -9.00
CA ASN A 50 6.81 37.80 -8.46
C ASN A 50 5.72 37.39 -7.46
N GLU A 51 5.68 38.19 -6.40
CA GLU A 51 4.78 38.10 -5.25
C GLU A 51 3.35 38.50 -5.61
N ALA A 52 2.37 37.85 -4.98
CA ALA A 52 1.21 38.52 -4.40
C ALA A 52 0.52 37.60 -3.41
N ALA A 53 0.57 37.97 -2.15
CA ALA A 53 -0.08 37.28 -1.04
C ALA A 53 -1.59 37.56 -1.04
N LEU A 54 -2.37 36.49 -0.72
CA LEU A 54 -3.68 36.62 -0.09
C LEU A 54 -3.84 35.46 0.94
N PRO A 55 -4.28 35.74 2.17
CA PRO A 55 -4.28 34.78 3.25
C PRO A 55 -5.50 33.86 3.16
N SER A 56 -5.29 32.64 2.75
CA SER A 56 -6.27 31.57 2.93
C SER A 56 -5.89 30.78 4.16
N GLN A 57 -6.59 31.03 5.27
CA GLN A 57 -6.49 30.20 6.48
C GLN A 57 -7.10 28.83 6.20
N SER A 58 -6.33 27.96 5.57
CA SER A 58 -6.57 26.53 5.61
C SER A 58 -5.85 26.01 6.83
N GLN A 59 -6.58 25.67 7.87
CA GLN A 59 -6.04 24.85 8.96
C GLN A 59 -5.65 23.50 8.38
N THR A 60 -4.38 23.38 8.01
CA THR A 60 -3.75 22.09 7.73
C THR A 60 -3.69 21.31 9.04
N VAL A 61 -4.60 20.37 9.21
CA VAL A 61 -4.52 19.40 10.30
C VAL A 61 -3.32 18.50 10.00
N SER A 62 -2.18 18.80 10.63
CA SER A 62 -0.96 18.00 10.48
C SER A 62 -1.09 16.71 11.26
N LEU A 63 -0.78 15.58 10.60
CA LEU A 63 -0.55 14.31 11.28
C LEU A 63 0.73 14.37 12.12
N PRO A 64 0.81 13.61 13.23
CA PRO A 64 2.01 13.54 14.05
C PRO A 64 3.22 13.07 13.24
N ALA A 65 4.33 13.81 13.35
CA ALA A 65 5.60 13.41 12.72
C ALA A 65 6.16 12.13 13.37
N GLU A 66 6.86 11.32 12.58
CA GLU A 66 7.50 10.10 13.05
C GLU A 66 8.60 10.43 14.10
N ALA A 67 8.36 10.04 15.35
CA ALA A 67 9.40 10.01 16.38
C ALA A 67 9.97 8.59 16.44
N LYS A 68 11.27 8.43 16.17
CA LYS A 68 12.00 7.15 16.27
C LYS A 68 12.23 6.80 17.74
N THR A 69 12.13 5.49 18.02
CA THR A 69 12.57 4.70 19.20
C THR A 69 11.56 4.50 20.33
N ALA A 70 10.81 3.38 20.18
CA ALA A 70 10.36 2.59 21.33
C ALA A 70 10.67 1.11 21.02
N VAL A 71 10.92 0.32 22.05
CA VAL A 71 11.06 -1.14 21.93
C VAL A 71 9.76 -1.65 21.29
N LYS A 72 9.86 -2.18 20.08
CA LYS A 72 8.69 -2.64 19.31
C LYS A 72 8.06 -3.82 20.06
N ALA A 73 6.80 -3.70 20.43
CA ALA A 73 6.04 -4.76 21.07
C ALA A 73 5.84 -5.93 20.09
N GLU A 74 5.65 -7.14 20.60
CA GLU A 74 5.36 -8.30 19.73
C GLU A 74 4.04 -8.10 18.99
N PRO A 75 4.02 -8.37 17.66
CA PRO A 75 2.79 -8.28 16.87
C PRO A 75 1.72 -9.27 17.33
N ILE A 76 0.48 -8.81 17.35
CA ILE A 76 -0.68 -9.62 17.70
C ILE A 76 -1.20 -10.31 16.43
N GLN A 77 -1.21 -11.65 16.46
CA GLN A 77 -1.67 -12.46 15.32
C GLN A 77 -3.17 -12.72 15.41
N VAL A 78 -3.88 -12.50 14.32
CA VAL A 78 -5.31 -12.80 14.16
C VAL A 78 -5.50 -13.71 12.96
N GLU A 79 -6.25 -14.79 13.12
CA GLU A 79 -6.43 -15.80 12.08
C GLU A 79 -7.91 -16.03 11.78
N THR A 80 -8.26 -15.94 10.48
CA THR A 80 -9.57 -16.32 9.96
C THR A 80 -9.44 -17.51 8.98
N ASP A 81 -10.50 -17.88 8.33
CA ASP A 81 -10.50 -18.88 7.26
C ASP A 81 -9.75 -18.42 5.98
N LEU A 82 -9.69 -17.09 5.73
CA LEU A 82 -9.07 -16.51 4.53
C LEU A 82 -7.81 -15.69 4.83
N LEU A 83 -7.71 -15.11 6.03
CA LEU A 83 -6.68 -14.15 6.38
C LEU A 83 -5.88 -14.60 7.60
N LYS A 84 -4.58 -14.33 7.57
CA LYS A 84 -3.72 -14.29 8.75
C LYS A 84 -3.11 -12.89 8.84
N LEU A 85 -3.46 -12.17 9.89
CA LEU A 85 -3.12 -10.76 10.08
C LEU A 85 -2.17 -10.58 11.25
N SER A 86 -1.30 -9.58 11.12
CA SER A 86 -0.43 -9.13 12.19
C SER A 86 -0.76 -7.68 12.53
N PHE A 87 -1.02 -7.41 13.79
CA PHE A 87 -1.29 -6.06 14.31
C PHE A 87 -0.14 -5.57 15.17
N ASP A 88 0.31 -4.34 14.92
CA ASP A 88 1.17 -3.64 15.86
C ASP A 88 0.30 -3.03 16.97
N PRO A 89 0.60 -3.26 18.25
CA PRO A 89 -0.05 -2.56 19.37
C PRO A 89 0.09 -1.04 19.31
N GLU A 90 1.15 -0.52 18.71
CA GLU A 90 1.22 0.90 18.38
C GLU A 90 0.23 1.23 17.27
N GLY A 91 -0.81 1.96 17.63
CA GLY A 91 -1.88 2.35 16.71
C GLY A 91 -2.90 1.27 16.39
N ALA A 92 -2.75 0.04 16.83
CA ALA A 92 -3.52 -1.11 16.33
C ALA A 92 -3.50 -1.15 14.79
N VAL A 93 -2.28 -1.04 14.24
CA VAL A 93 -2.00 -0.96 12.79
C VAL A 93 -1.90 -2.36 12.20
N ILE A 94 -2.47 -2.58 11.01
CA ILE A 94 -2.23 -3.81 10.27
C ILE A 94 -0.86 -3.71 9.60
N ILE A 95 0.09 -4.52 10.08
CA ILE A 95 1.48 -4.59 9.62
C ILE A 95 1.81 -5.88 8.87
N GLY A 96 0.85 -6.80 8.78
CA GLY A 96 1.00 -8.05 8.05
C GLY A 96 -0.35 -8.59 7.61
N SER A 97 -0.42 -9.12 6.38
CA SER A 97 -1.61 -9.79 5.87
C SER A 97 -1.21 -10.88 4.89
N GLU A 98 -1.40 -12.16 5.29
CA GLU A 98 -1.26 -13.31 4.42
C GLU A 98 -2.65 -13.76 3.94
N LEU A 99 -2.81 -13.94 2.62
CA LEU A 99 -4.03 -14.44 1.99
C LEU A 99 -3.95 -15.96 1.87
N ARG A 100 -4.56 -16.70 2.78
CA ARG A 100 -4.38 -18.14 2.95
C ARG A 100 -4.82 -19.00 1.75
N LYS A 101 -5.69 -18.51 0.90
CA LYS A 101 -6.17 -19.21 -0.31
C LYS A 101 -5.51 -18.73 -1.59
N GLU A 102 -4.76 -17.64 -1.54
CA GLU A 102 -4.09 -17.07 -2.69
C GLU A 102 -2.60 -17.37 -2.64
N LYS A 103 -2.05 -17.87 -3.74
CA LYS A 103 -0.65 -18.23 -3.83
C LYS A 103 0.12 -17.25 -4.69
N GLN A 104 1.37 -16.98 -4.30
CA GLN A 104 2.29 -16.18 -5.09
C GLN A 104 2.57 -16.86 -6.43
N THR A 105 2.75 -16.04 -7.48
CA THR A 105 3.18 -16.54 -8.78
C THR A 105 4.66 -16.93 -8.70
N ILE A 106 4.95 -18.19 -9.02
CA ILE A 106 6.33 -18.65 -9.15
C ILE A 106 6.87 -18.15 -10.50
N PRO A 107 8.07 -17.54 -10.55
CA PRO A 107 8.70 -17.14 -11.80
C PRO A 107 8.80 -18.34 -12.77
N TRP A 108 8.58 -18.09 -14.04
CA TRP A 108 8.65 -19.14 -15.07
C TRP A 108 10.04 -19.81 -15.17
N THR A 109 11.10 -19.11 -14.70
CA THR A 109 12.46 -19.65 -14.56
C THR A 109 12.57 -20.76 -13.53
N ASP A 110 11.64 -20.80 -12.56
CA ASP A 110 11.66 -21.74 -11.45
C ASP A 110 10.62 -22.84 -11.60
N THR A 111 9.89 -22.82 -12.71
CA THR A 111 8.82 -23.81 -13.00
C THR A 111 9.08 -24.60 -14.27
N GLY A 112 8.50 -25.82 -14.32
CA GLY A 112 8.47 -26.66 -15.52
C GLY A 112 9.86 -27.06 -16.03
N LEU A 113 9.97 -27.21 -17.34
CA LEU A 113 11.19 -27.65 -18.02
C LEU A 113 12.35 -26.65 -17.84
N VAL A 114 12.05 -25.36 -17.77
CA VAL A 114 13.05 -24.29 -17.63
C VAL A 114 13.66 -24.34 -16.23
N GLY A 115 12.87 -24.42 -15.18
CA GLY A 115 13.35 -24.57 -13.82
C GLY A 115 14.22 -25.83 -13.64
N MET A 116 13.79 -26.95 -14.27
CA MET A 116 14.56 -28.20 -14.25
C MET A 116 15.90 -28.07 -14.97
N ILE A 117 15.97 -27.39 -16.11
CA ILE A 117 17.21 -27.14 -16.86
C ILE A 117 18.16 -26.22 -16.09
N LEU A 118 17.62 -25.20 -15.40
CA LEU A 118 18.40 -24.27 -14.58
C LEU A 118 18.80 -24.87 -13.22
N GLY A 119 18.31 -26.08 -12.88
CA GLY A 119 18.62 -26.75 -11.62
C GLY A 119 17.88 -26.16 -10.42
N ASN A 120 16.83 -25.37 -10.65
CA ASN A 120 16.00 -24.82 -9.61
C ASN A 120 15.09 -25.90 -9.02
N LYS A 121 14.99 -25.94 -7.70
CA LYS A 121 14.03 -26.84 -7.03
C LYS A 121 12.63 -26.27 -7.20
N ALA A 122 11.67 -27.13 -7.51
CA ALA A 122 10.26 -26.75 -7.51
C ALA A 122 9.87 -26.35 -6.08
N GLU A 123 9.72 -25.08 -5.84
CA GLU A 123 9.20 -24.55 -4.56
C GLU A 123 7.67 -24.57 -4.57
N THR A 124 7.08 -24.87 -3.43
CA THR A 124 5.63 -24.69 -3.26
C THR A 124 5.37 -23.20 -3.14
N PRO A 125 4.41 -22.66 -3.91
CA PRO A 125 4.11 -21.23 -3.85
C PRO A 125 3.72 -20.83 -2.43
N ALA A 126 4.35 -19.78 -1.90
CA ALA A 126 3.98 -19.18 -0.63
C ALA A 126 2.60 -18.49 -0.74
N ASP A 127 1.99 -18.19 0.39
CA ASP A 127 0.77 -17.38 0.42
C ASP A 127 1.08 -15.94 -0.01
N VAL A 128 0.11 -15.30 -0.65
CA VAL A 128 0.25 -13.89 -1.03
C VAL A 128 0.27 -13.02 0.22
N VAL A 129 1.28 -12.18 0.35
CA VAL A 129 1.41 -11.18 1.41
C VAL A 129 1.07 -9.80 0.83
N LEU A 130 0.09 -9.11 1.43
CA LEU A 130 -0.25 -7.73 1.04
C LEU A 130 0.42 -6.73 1.97
N PHE A 131 0.01 -6.68 3.24
CA PHE A 131 0.66 -5.81 4.22
C PHE A 131 1.93 -6.45 4.75
N THR A 132 2.96 -5.64 4.95
CA THR A 132 4.24 -6.09 5.49
C THR A 132 5.00 -4.92 6.11
N GLU A 133 5.74 -5.20 7.16
CA GLU A 133 6.70 -4.28 7.77
C GLU A 133 8.00 -5.02 8.03
N GLN A 134 8.87 -4.99 7.04
CA GLN A 134 10.18 -5.63 7.05
C GLN A 134 11.23 -4.61 6.60
N LYS A 135 12.51 -4.93 6.83
CA LYS A 135 13.60 -4.05 6.39
C LYS A 135 13.54 -3.83 4.87
N GLY A 136 13.35 -2.59 4.45
CA GLY A 136 13.25 -2.21 3.04
C GLY A 136 11.87 -2.44 2.40
N ARG A 137 10.89 -2.96 3.13
CA ARG A 137 9.53 -3.19 2.63
C ARG A 137 8.50 -2.71 3.66
N THR A 138 7.69 -1.76 3.26
CA THR A 138 6.66 -1.17 4.11
C THR A 138 5.33 -1.14 3.37
N TYR A 139 4.32 -1.80 3.91
CA TYR A 139 2.95 -1.66 3.45
C TYR A 139 2.00 -1.83 4.63
N LEU A 140 1.35 -0.74 5.07
CA LEU A 140 0.60 -0.64 6.31
C LEU A 140 -0.81 -0.09 6.07
N ALA A 141 -1.78 -0.55 6.88
CA ALA A 141 -3.10 0.05 6.94
C ALA A 141 -3.33 0.66 8.33
N GLN A 142 -3.53 1.95 8.36
CA GLN A 142 -3.54 2.76 9.56
C GLN A 142 -4.82 3.59 9.66
N THR A 143 -5.25 3.87 10.89
CA THR A 143 -6.40 4.74 11.16
C THR A 143 -6.29 5.35 12.55
N GLY A 144 -6.96 6.46 12.79
CA GLY A 144 -6.98 7.13 14.08
C GLY A 144 -7.86 8.36 14.09
N LEU A 145 -7.77 9.16 15.14
CA LEU A 145 -8.50 10.40 15.28
C LEU A 145 -7.58 11.61 15.07
N ILE A 146 -8.13 12.67 14.50
CA ILE A 146 -7.51 13.98 14.34
C ILE A 146 -8.46 15.09 14.86
N GLY A 147 -7.93 16.31 15.01
CA GLY A 147 -8.67 17.47 15.52
C GLY A 147 -8.36 17.81 16.99
N GLY A 148 -7.44 17.06 17.62
CA GLY A 148 -6.99 17.29 18.99
C GLY A 148 -5.94 16.27 19.41
N PRO A 149 -5.56 16.23 20.70
CA PRO A 149 -4.58 15.28 21.25
C PRO A 149 -5.21 13.88 21.42
N TYR A 150 -5.89 13.39 20.41
CA TYR A 150 -6.64 12.15 20.43
C TYR A 150 -5.76 10.94 20.09
N PRO A 151 -6.25 9.70 20.33
CA PRO A 151 -5.53 8.50 19.92
C PRO A 151 -5.36 8.42 18.40
N THR A 152 -4.10 8.23 17.98
CA THR A 152 -3.68 8.13 16.55
C THR A 152 -3.08 6.75 16.29
N HIS A 153 -2.52 6.53 15.10
CA HIS A 153 -1.72 5.35 14.78
C HIS A 153 -0.35 5.31 15.50
N LYS A 154 -0.02 6.31 16.35
CA LYS A 154 1.17 6.38 17.21
C LYS A 154 0.84 6.16 18.69
N THR A 155 -0.42 6.01 19.03
CA THR A 155 -0.84 5.76 20.40
C THR A 155 -0.72 4.27 20.71
N GLN A 156 -0.25 3.91 21.91
CA GLN A 156 -0.24 2.52 22.34
C GLN A 156 -1.67 2.04 22.63
N PHE A 157 -2.06 0.97 21.97
CA PHE A 157 -3.31 0.28 22.19
C PHE A 157 -3.06 -1.05 22.90
N LYS A 158 -3.99 -1.41 23.77
CA LYS A 158 -4.00 -2.71 24.45
C LYS A 158 -5.05 -3.60 23.80
N LEU A 159 -4.69 -4.84 23.57
CA LEU A 159 -5.65 -5.85 23.14
C LEU A 159 -6.70 -6.07 24.24
N VAL A 160 -7.96 -5.94 23.90
CA VAL A 160 -9.07 -6.35 24.76
C VAL A 160 -9.16 -7.88 24.71
N PRO A 161 -9.19 -8.57 25.87
CA PRO A 161 -9.26 -10.03 25.89
C PRO A 161 -10.43 -10.59 25.06
N GLY A 162 -10.12 -11.56 24.19
CA GLY A 162 -11.08 -12.16 23.30
C GLY A 162 -10.42 -13.17 22.36
N PRO A 163 -11.20 -13.87 21.53
CA PRO A 163 -10.65 -14.82 20.56
C PRO A 163 -9.86 -14.08 19.48
N LEU A 164 -8.71 -14.65 19.10
CA LEU A 164 -7.83 -14.18 18.03
C LEU A 164 -7.87 -15.10 16.80
N LYS A 165 -8.58 -16.20 16.90
CA LYS A 165 -8.75 -17.17 15.83
C LYS A 165 -10.24 -17.45 15.64
N MET A 166 -10.69 -17.43 14.38
CA MET A 166 -12.05 -17.80 14.02
C MET A 166 -12.24 -19.33 14.18
N ALA A 167 -13.11 -19.73 15.09
CA ALA A 167 -13.40 -21.13 15.32
C ALA A 167 -14.21 -21.74 14.17
N ASP A 168 -14.15 -23.06 14.04
CA ASP A 168 -14.97 -23.78 13.06
C ASP A 168 -16.47 -23.56 13.34
N GLY A 169 -17.22 -23.25 12.28
CA GLY A 169 -18.64 -22.94 12.38
C GLY A 169 -18.98 -21.55 12.93
N GLN A 170 -17.98 -20.74 13.25
CA GLN A 170 -18.18 -19.34 13.63
C GLN A 170 -18.24 -18.44 12.40
N ASP A 171 -19.31 -17.65 12.24
CA ASP A 171 -19.48 -16.79 11.06
C ASP A 171 -18.71 -15.47 11.15
N ASN A 172 -18.49 -14.98 12.38
CA ASN A 172 -17.84 -13.69 12.61
C ASN A 172 -16.81 -13.76 13.73
N LEU A 173 -15.70 -13.05 13.57
CA LEU A 173 -14.69 -12.81 14.60
C LEU A 173 -14.54 -11.31 14.79
N THR A 174 -14.58 -10.83 16.03
CA THR A 174 -14.29 -9.42 16.34
C THR A 174 -13.13 -9.33 17.32
N VAL A 175 -12.09 -8.57 16.91
CA VAL A 175 -10.91 -8.26 17.73
C VAL A 175 -10.96 -6.79 18.09
N LYS A 176 -10.72 -6.45 19.36
CA LYS A 176 -10.81 -5.09 19.87
C LYS A 176 -9.49 -4.63 20.50
N PHE A 177 -9.17 -3.38 20.24
CA PHE A 177 -8.01 -2.70 20.83
C PHE A 177 -8.48 -1.41 21.49
N GLU A 178 -7.94 -1.13 22.68
CA GLU A 178 -8.28 0.03 23.47
C GLU A 178 -7.04 0.93 23.65
N GLY A 179 -7.17 2.22 23.34
CA GLY A 179 -6.11 3.20 23.52
C GLY A 179 -6.67 4.52 24.07
N GLU A 180 -5.84 5.27 24.77
CA GLU A 180 -6.24 6.55 25.35
C GLU A 180 -5.16 7.61 25.13
N SER A 181 -5.59 8.82 24.81
CA SER A 181 -4.72 10.01 24.70
C SER A 181 -5.55 11.26 24.91
N GLY A 182 -5.00 12.25 25.61
CA GLY A 182 -5.65 13.54 25.85
C GLY A 182 -7.00 13.46 26.58
N GLY A 183 -7.22 12.42 27.40
CA GLY A 183 -8.49 12.19 28.08
C GLY A 183 -9.58 11.63 27.17
N VAL A 184 -9.23 11.20 25.98
CA VAL A 184 -10.15 10.53 25.04
C VAL A 184 -9.71 9.09 24.88
N LYS A 185 -10.63 8.17 25.15
CA LYS A 185 -10.45 6.74 24.97
C LYS A 185 -11.06 6.31 23.64
N VAL A 186 -10.36 5.48 22.89
CA VAL A 186 -10.84 4.89 21.64
C VAL A 186 -10.79 3.38 21.73
N ILE A 187 -11.88 2.73 21.37
CA ILE A 187 -11.93 1.30 21.15
C ILE A 187 -12.04 1.06 19.64
N LYS A 188 -10.99 0.51 19.05
CA LYS A 188 -10.98 0.06 17.65
C LYS A 188 -11.45 -1.39 17.60
N SER A 189 -12.49 -1.66 16.84
CA SER A 189 -12.99 -3.00 16.62
C SER A 189 -12.80 -3.43 15.17
N PHE A 190 -12.15 -4.58 14.96
CA PHE A 190 -11.95 -5.20 13.67
C PHE A 190 -12.84 -6.44 13.60
N THR A 191 -13.85 -6.41 12.74
CA THR A 191 -14.79 -7.52 12.56
C THR A 191 -14.56 -8.18 11.22
N PHE A 192 -14.37 -9.47 11.25
CA PHE A 192 -14.14 -10.37 10.14
C PHE A 192 -15.37 -11.24 9.94
N GLU A 193 -15.75 -11.48 8.71
CA GLU A 193 -16.83 -12.37 8.31
C GLU A 193 -16.26 -13.54 7.54
N ARG A 194 -16.72 -14.75 7.85
CA ARG A 194 -16.26 -15.98 7.19
C ARG A 194 -16.52 -15.94 5.69
N GLY A 195 -15.53 -16.35 4.90
CA GLY A 195 -15.61 -16.35 3.45
C GLY A 195 -15.40 -14.99 2.80
N HIS A 196 -15.09 -13.93 3.58
CA HIS A 196 -14.88 -12.58 3.07
C HIS A 196 -13.48 -12.05 3.41
N TYR A 197 -12.85 -11.36 2.45
CA TYR A 197 -11.60 -10.62 2.67
C TYR A 197 -11.81 -9.23 3.26
N GLY A 198 -13.06 -8.74 3.28
CA GLY A 198 -13.42 -7.44 3.83
C GLY A 198 -13.32 -7.42 5.35
N ILE A 199 -12.76 -6.35 5.91
CA ILE A 199 -12.61 -6.13 7.34
C ILE A 199 -13.43 -4.89 7.71
N LYS A 200 -14.45 -5.05 8.56
CA LYS A 200 -15.19 -3.91 9.09
C LYS A 200 -14.45 -3.32 10.27
N VAL A 201 -14.06 -2.05 10.15
CA VAL A 201 -13.36 -1.31 11.20
C VAL A 201 -14.29 -0.26 11.79
N SER A 202 -14.41 -0.22 13.11
CA SER A 202 -15.20 0.78 13.81
C SER A 202 -14.40 1.40 14.97
N HIS A 203 -14.70 2.66 15.27
CA HIS A 203 -14.11 3.44 16.34
C HIS A 203 -15.22 3.86 17.30
N GLU A 204 -15.17 3.36 18.52
CA GLU A 204 -15.99 3.86 19.63
C GLU A 204 -15.17 4.88 20.40
N VAL A 205 -15.67 6.10 20.50
CA VAL A 205 -14.98 7.23 21.13
C VAL A 205 -15.65 7.55 22.44
N VAL A 206 -14.90 7.49 23.53
CA VAL A 206 -15.35 7.85 24.88
C VAL A 206 -14.62 9.10 25.31
N ASN A 207 -15.37 10.18 25.51
CA ASN A 207 -14.82 11.44 25.98
C ASN A 207 -14.81 11.48 27.52
N ASN A 208 -13.64 11.36 28.12
CA ASN A 208 -13.44 11.48 29.57
C ASN A 208 -13.04 12.91 29.98
N THR A 209 -13.06 13.87 29.06
CA THR A 209 -12.79 15.30 29.37
C THR A 209 -14.05 16.02 29.81
N ALA A 210 -13.88 17.20 30.40
CA ALA A 210 -15.00 18.06 30.78
C ALA A 210 -15.57 18.90 29.62
N SER A 211 -14.92 18.86 28.44
CA SER A 211 -15.27 19.67 27.28
C SER A 211 -15.85 18.84 26.14
N GLU A 212 -16.71 19.45 25.34
CA GLU A 212 -17.13 18.85 24.08
C GLU A 212 -15.95 18.68 23.13
N ILE A 213 -15.89 17.53 22.47
CA ILE A 213 -14.87 17.22 21.46
C ILE A 213 -15.51 16.99 20.10
N LYS A 214 -14.77 17.31 19.02
CA LYS A 214 -15.21 17.07 17.62
C LYS A 214 -14.08 16.36 16.86
N PRO A 215 -13.82 15.08 17.15
CA PRO A 215 -12.80 14.31 16.44
C PRO A 215 -13.28 13.97 15.01
N SER A 216 -12.33 13.91 14.09
CA SER A 216 -12.54 13.29 12.78
C SER A 216 -11.68 12.04 12.67
N VAL A 217 -12.21 11.00 12.02
CA VAL A 217 -11.47 9.77 11.73
C VAL A 217 -10.65 9.98 10.46
N TYR A 218 -9.38 9.56 10.46
CA TYR A 218 -8.58 9.46 9.24
C TYR A 218 -8.29 7.99 8.91
N TYR A 219 -8.10 7.75 7.62
CA TYR A 219 -7.70 6.47 7.06
C TYR A 219 -6.45 6.66 6.22
N GLN A 220 -5.49 5.77 6.38
CA GLN A 220 -4.19 5.89 5.70
C GLN A 220 -3.72 4.52 5.21
N LEU A 221 -3.19 4.48 4.00
CA LEU A 221 -2.37 3.41 3.47
C LEU A 221 -0.96 3.96 3.28
N THR A 222 0.02 3.31 3.88
CA THR A 222 1.44 3.67 3.71
C THR A 222 2.12 2.55 2.97
N ARG A 223 2.87 2.87 1.91
CA ARG A 223 3.59 1.87 1.13
C ARG A 223 4.92 2.44 0.63
N ASP A 224 5.95 1.57 0.55
CA ASP A 224 7.14 1.84 -0.24
C ASP A 224 6.81 1.84 -1.74
N GLY A 225 7.67 2.46 -2.55
CA GLY A 225 7.53 2.52 -4.01
C GLY A 225 8.00 1.25 -4.73
N GLU A 226 8.42 0.22 -3.99
CA GLU A 226 9.00 -0.99 -4.56
C GLU A 226 7.92 -1.88 -5.23
N LYS A 227 8.33 -2.57 -6.30
CA LYS A 227 7.45 -3.52 -6.98
C LYS A 227 7.14 -4.71 -6.08
N PRO A 228 5.92 -5.28 -6.18
CA PRO A 228 5.59 -6.52 -5.49
C PRO A 228 6.55 -7.66 -5.87
N GLU A 229 6.84 -8.52 -4.90
CA GLU A 229 7.63 -9.73 -5.17
C GLU A 229 6.93 -10.63 -6.19
N GLY A 230 7.69 -11.19 -7.12
CA GLY A 230 7.16 -12.06 -8.17
C GLY A 230 6.47 -11.33 -9.34
N GLU A 231 6.43 -10.00 -9.34
CA GLU A 231 5.91 -9.25 -10.48
C GLU A 231 6.87 -9.36 -11.67
N SER A 232 6.35 -9.86 -12.79
CA SER A 232 7.12 -9.99 -14.03
C SER A 232 7.50 -8.60 -14.58
N THR A 233 8.76 -8.41 -14.91
CA THR A 233 9.23 -7.19 -15.58
C THR A 233 8.67 -7.00 -16.99
N MET A 234 8.09 -8.06 -17.56
CA MET A 234 7.45 -8.03 -18.88
C MET A 234 5.99 -7.56 -18.84
N VAL A 235 5.35 -7.55 -17.66
CA VAL A 235 3.97 -7.09 -17.48
C VAL A 235 4.02 -5.68 -16.93
N ASN A 236 3.60 -4.71 -17.73
CA ASN A 236 3.48 -3.32 -17.28
C ASN A 236 2.14 -3.13 -16.56
N ALA A 237 1.99 -3.74 -15.39
CA ALA A 237 0.83 -3.56 -14.55
C ALA A 237 0.97 -2.31 -13.69
N TYR A 238 -0.13 -1.59 -13.49
CA TYR A 238 -0.11 -0.44 -12.60
C TYR A 238 0.04 -0.88 -11.14
N THR A 239 1.06 -0.36 -10.48
CA THR A 239 1.24 -0.45 -9.03
C THR A 239 1.31 0.96 -8.49
N GLY A 240 0.38 1.32 -7.60
CA GLY A 240 0.28 2.68 -7.06
C GLY A 240 -1.02 2.92 -6.35
N ALA A 241 -1.19 4.16 -5.93
CA ALA A 241 -2.39 4.59 -5.25
C ALA A 241 -3.55 4.88 -6.23
N ALA A 242 -4.75 4.75 -5.73
CA ALA A 242 -5.94 5.17 -6.43
C ALA A 242 -6.92 5.84 -5.47
N VAL A 243 -7.64 6.81 -5.95
CA VAL A 243 -8.66 7.56 -5.22
C VAL A 243 -9.93 7.57 -6.06
N TYR A 244 -11.06 7.47 -5.43
CA TYR A 244 -12.36 7.68 -6.04
C TYR A 244 -13.16 8.65 -5.19
N THR A 245 -13.78 9.63 -5.83
CA THR A 245 -14.82 10.48 -5.26
C THR A 245 -15.95 10.64 -6.27
N ASP A 246 -17.14 10.99 -5.82
CA ASP A 246 -18.25 11.19 -6.76
C ASP A 246 -18.02 12.38 -7.71
N LYS A 247 -17.24 13.35 -7.29
CA LYS A 247 -16.90 14.53 -8.09
C LYS A 247 -15.88 14.22 -9.17
N ASP A 248 -14.73 13.66 -8.77
CA ASP A 248 -13.56 13.51 -9.65
C ASP A 248 -13.40 12.09 -10.21
N LYS A 249 -14.31 11.17 -9.80
CA LYS A 249 -14.32 9.76 -10.21
C LYS A 249 -13.01 9.03 -9.88
N PHE A 250 -12.69 8.00 -10.61
CA PHE A 250 -11.52 7.18 -10.40
C PHE A 250 -10.26 7.88 -10.92
N GLN A 251 -9.30 8.09 -10.03
CA GLN A 251 -7.99 8.67 -10.33
C GLN A 251 -6.87 7.74 -9.87
N LYS A 252 -5.86 7.58 -10.71
CA LYS A 252 -4.60 6.93 -10.35
C LYS A 252 -3.61 7.98 -9.88
N VAL A 253 -2.90 7.71 -8.81
CA VAL A 253 -1.87 8.58 -8.25
C VAL A 253 -0.58 7.77 -8.16
N SER A 254 0.41 8.11 -8.96
CA SER A 254 1.69 7.40 -8.95
C SER A 254 2.50 7.71 -7.68
N PHE A 255 3.46 6.85 -7.35
CA PHE A 255 4.35 7.13 -6.22
C PHE A 255 5.23 8.35 -6.46
N SER A 256 5.62 8.63 -7.72
CA SER A 256 6.32 9.86 -8.09
C SER A 256 5.49 11.10 -7.81
N ASP A 257 4.22 11.13 -8.23
CA ASP A 257 3.32 12.27 -7.98
C ASP A 257 3.14 12.53 -6.48
N ILE A 258 3.11 11.45 -5.69
CA ILE A 258 3.03 11.54 -4.22
C ILE A 258 4.33 12.12 -3.64
N ALA A 259 5.50 11.67 -4.12
CA ALA A 259 6.81 12.14 -3.66
C ALA A 259 7.04 13.61 -4.02
N ASP A 260 6.65 14.01 -5.23
CA ASP A 260 6.76 15.38 -5.71
C ASP A 260 5.73 16.33 -5.06
N GLY A 261 4.79 15.77 -4.30
CA GLY A 261 3.73 16.53 -3.64
C GLY A 261 2.69 17.08 -4.62
N ASP A 262 2.65 16.55 -5.82
CA ASP A 262 1.65 16.86 -6.83
C ASP A 262 0.29 16.28 -6.41
N LYS A 263 -0.64 17.18 -6.07
CA LYS A 263 -1.93 16.85 -5.46
C LYS A 263 -3.08 17.20 -6.39
N ASP A 264 -3.17 16.50 -7.49
CA ASP A 264 -4.26 16.68 -8.44
C ASP A 264 -5.54 15.92 -8.05
N PHE A 265 -5.66 15.50 -6.78
CA PHE A 265 -6.83 14.80 -6.28
C PHE A 265 -7.51 15.54 -5.12
N GLN A 266 -8.81 15.34 -4.98
CA GLN A 266 -9.58 15.96 -3.90
C GLN A 266 -9.19 15.35 -2.53
N ALA A 267 -8.51 16.16 -1.71
CA ALA A 267 -7.99 15.74 -0.42
C ALA A 267 -9.09 15.53 0.66
N LYS A 268 -10.30 16.03 0.44
CA LYS A 268 -11.44 15.90 1.34
C LYS A 268 -12.71 15.59 0.54
N ALA A 269 -13.40 14.53 0.91
CA ALA A 269 -14.69 14.17 0.35
C ALA A 269 -15.55 13.52 1.43
N ASP A 270 -16.87 13.65 1.30
CA ASP A 270 -17.89 12.99 2.11
C ASP A 270 -18.30 11.61 1.56
N ASN A 271 -17.68 11.22 0.45
CA ASN A 271 -17.90 9.97 -0.25
C ASN A 271 -16.61 9.47 -0.90
N GLY A 272 -16.60 8.22 -1.33
CA GLY A 272 -15.50 7.63 -2.07
C GLY A 272 -14.65 6.65 -1.28
N TRP A 273 -13.44 6.37 -1.80
CA TRP A 273 -12.49 5.44 -1.20
C TRP A 273 -11.06 5.78 -1.65
N ILE A 274 -10.10 5.30 -0.87
CA ILE A 274 -8.68 5.30 -1.22
C ILE A 274 -8.19 3.86 -1.30
N ALA A 275 -7.33 3.57 -2.26
CA ALA A 275 -6.80 2.23 -2.44
C ALA A 275 -5.32 2.24 -2.81
N MET A 276 -4.68 1.13 -2.56
CA MET A 276 -3.39 0.76 -3.09
C MET A 276 -3.59 -0.43 -4.03
N ILE A 277 -3.26 -0.25 -5.29
CA ILE A 277 -3.42 -1.25 -6.35
C ILE A 277 -2.07 -1.90 -6.61
N GLN A 278 -2.06 -3.21 -6.72
CA GLN A 278 -0.96 -4.01 -7.24
C GLN A 278 -1.54 -5.18 -8.02
N HIS A 279 -0.81 -5.67 -8.99
CA HIS A 279 -1.23 -6.81 -9.80
C HIS A 279 -1.09 -8.12 -9.00
N TYR A 280 -2.19 -8.81 -8.70
CA TYR A 280 -3.59 -8.78 -9.05
C TYR A 280 -4.50 -8.30 -7.91
N PHE A 281 -3.98 -7.59 -6.92
CA PHE A 281 -4.62 -7.32 -5.63
C PHE A 281 -4.84 -5.83 -5.41
N VAL A 282 -5.79 -5.54 -4.55
CA VAL A 282 -6.10 -4.18 -4.09
C VAL A 282 -6.37 -4.20 -2.59
N SER A 283 -5.86 -3.22 -1.89
CA SER A 283 -6.28 -2.91 -0.52
C SER A 283 -6.90 -1.51 -0.50
N ALA A 284 -8.03 -1.37 0.14
CA ALA A 284 -8.75 -0.11 0.12
C ALA A 284 -9.37 0.23 1.49
N TRP A 285 -9.38 1.51 1.81
CA TRP A 285 -10.28 2.07 2.81
C TRP A 285 -11.53 2.59 2.12
N VAL A 286 -12.68 2.05 2.54
CA VAL A 286 -14.00 2.42 2.02
C VAL A 286 -14.83 2.94 3.18
N PRO A 287 -14.78 4.24 3.48
CA PRO A 287 -15.57 4.85 4.55
C PRO A 287 -17.07 4.71 4.30
N THR A 288 -17.85 4.67 5.38
CA THR A 288 -19.31 4.68 5.28
C THR A 288 -19.77 6.01 4.67
N GLN A 289 -20.59 5.94 3.63
CA GLN A 289 -21.09 7.11 2.92
C GLN A 289 -22.02 7.96 3.83
N GLY A 290 -21.99 9.29 3.63
CA GLY A 290 -22.90 10.23 4.31
C GLY A 290 -22.56 10.56 5.77
N VAL A 291 -21.38 10.18 6.25
CA VAL A 291 -20.80 10.65 7.51
C VAL A 291 -19.86 11.81 7.22
N GLU A 292 -19.70 12.77 8.16
CA GLU A 292 -18.86 13.97 8.03
C GLU A 292 -17.52 13.74 7.29
N PRO A 293 -17.02 14.73 6.54
CA PRO A 293 -15.97 14.52 5.53
C PRO A 293 -14.74 13.83 6.06
N VAL A 294 -14.41 12.70 5.45
CA VAL A 294 -13.19 11.94 5.70
C VAL A 294 -12.05 12.64 4.98
N SER A 295 -10.98 12.95 5.70
CA SER A 295 -9.77 13.49 5.08
C SER A 295 -8.94 12.35 4.47
N TYR A 296 -8.80 12.29 3.16
CA TYR A 296 -7.98 11.32 2.41
C TYR A 296 -6.51 11.74 2.30
N THR A 297 -5.96 12.46 3.23
CA THR A 297 -4.82 13.35 3.03
C THR A 297 -3.44 12.71 2.99
N HIS A 298 -3.25 11.39 3.13
CA HIS A 298 -1.87 10.90 3.22
C HIS A 298 -1.69 9.54 2.55
N LEU A 299 -1.46 9.59 1.24
CA LEU A 299 -0.64 8.61 0.55
C LEU A 299 0.82 9.04 0.80
N ARG A 300 1.61 8.21 1.46
CA ARG A 300 3.06 8.41 1.58
C ARG A 300 3.77 7.34 0.78
N ALA A 301 4.55 7.76 -0.19
CA ALA A 301 5.66 6.97 -0.69
C ALA A 301 6.79 7.10 0.34
N HIS A 302 7.26 6.00 0.88
CA HIS A 302 8.45 5.98 1.72
C HIS A 302 9.66 5.89 0.78
N GLU A 303 10.43 6.97 0.65
CA GLU A 303 11.75 6.86 0.05
C GLU A 303 12.62 6.01 0.98
N THR A 304 13.11 4.90 0.48
CA THR A 304 14.19 4.17 1.14
C THR A 304 15.43 5.02 1.01
N CYS A 305 15.80 5.76 2.07
CA CYS A 305 17.16 6.28 2.17
C CYS A 305 18.11 5.08 2.11
N ALA A 306 18.77 4.92 0.98
CA ALA A 306 19.95 4.07 0.89
C ALA A 306 21.07 4.79 1.64
N ASP A 307 21.42 4.27 2.82
CA ASP A 307 22.69 4.52 3.48
C ASP A 307 23.72 3.48 2.99
#